data_d8c22eaf8e0de2c96f5fba5efa46c421
#
_entry.id   d8c22eaf8e0de2c96f5fba5efa46c421
#
_cell.length_a   1.000
_cell.length_b   1.000
_cell.length_c   1.000
_cell.angle_alpha   90.00
_cell.angle_beta   90.00
_cell.angle_gamma   90.00
#
_symmetry.space_group_name_H-M   'P 1'
#
loop_
_entity.id
_entity.type
_entity.pdbx_description
1 polymer ?
#
loop_
_entity_poly.entity_id
_entity_poly.type
_entity_poly.pdbx_seq_one_letter_code
_entity_poly.pdbx_strand_id
1 'polypeptide(L)'
;PMGIDIAALVSQARHGMYAAGLIPHELWAVTERARLEGSPLGATPRVFKDRLEWLADDHEVEIPGDKGDADVLCTMSSIEIMKYPDSVVATARIMNHLGVNWTFRLDGYEATNFGLLAGNTAAQKQLTLKLIEAAVSCGAKTVILPECGHAYTALRWMGANMYGEPLPF
;
A
#
# COMPACT_ATOMS: atom_id res chain seq x y z
N PRO A 1 20.38 -7.78 -26.39
CA PRO A 1 19.16 -8.14 -25.67
C PRO A 1 18.33 -9.06 -26.57
N MET A 2 18.07 -10.28 -26.08
CA MET A 2 17.37 -11.32 -26.87
C MET A 2 15.83 -11.15 -26.82
N GLY A 3 15.29 -10.01 -26.42
CA GLY A 3 13.85 -9.76 -26.35
C GLY A 3 13.11 -10.60 -25.31
N ILE A 4 13.81 -11.23 -24.37
CA ILE A 4 13.20 -12.08 -23.33
C ILE A 4 12.77 -11.17 -22.17
N ASP A 5 11.49 -11.16 -21.86
CA ASP A 5 10.95 -10.47 -20.67
C ASP A 5 11.11 -11.37 -19.44
N ILE A 6 12.22 -11.20 -18.73
CA ILE A 6 12.55 -11.95 -17.52
C ILE A 6 11.52 -11.67 -16.41
N ALA A 7 11.01 -10.44 -16.31
CA ALA A 7 10.03 -10.08 -15.28
C ALA A 7 8.72 -10.83 -15.49
N ALA A 8 8.26 -10.93 -16.75
CA ALA A 8 7.07 -11.72 -17.09
C ALA A 8 7.28 -13.22 -16.80
N LEU A 9 8.45 -13.77 -17.13
CA LEU A 9 8.78 -15.17 -16.82
C LEU A 9 8.76 -15.46 -15.32
N VAL A 10 9.39 -14.62 -14.51
CA VAL A 10 9.39 -14.73 -13.05
C VAL A 10 7.96 -14.61 -12.49
N SER A 11 7.15 -13.69 -13.01
CA SER A 11 5.75 -13.53 -12.61
C SER A 11 4.95 -14.81 -12.90
N GLN A 12 5.07 -15.37 -14.10
CA GLN A 12 4.38 -16.60 -14.46
C GLN A 12 4.84 -17.79 -13.60
N ALA A 13 6.14 -17.90 -13.31
CA ALA A 13 6.66 -18.93 -12.43
C ALA A 13 6.07 -18.81 -11.01
N ARG A 14 5.98 -17.60 -10.45
CA ARG A 14 5.35 -17.37 -9.14
C ARG A 14 3.87 -17.80 -9.14
N HIS A 15 3.11 -17.43 -10.17
CA HIS A 15 1.72 -17.86 -10.30
C HIS A 15 1.59 -19.39 -10.34
N GLY A 16 2.45 -20.06 -11.13
CA GLY A 16 2.47 -21.52 -11.19
C GLY A 16 2.83 -22.16 -9.84
N MET A 17 3.84 -21.63 -9.14
CA MET A 17 4.25 -22.11 -7.81
C MET A 17 3.13 -21.90 -6.77
N TYR A 18 2.47 -20.74 -6.79
CA TYR A 18 1.34 -20.48 -5.91
C TYR A 18 0.20 -21.47 -6.16
N ALA A 19 -0.19 -21.66 -7.41
CA ALA A 19 -1.26 -22.59 -7.80
C ALA A 19 -0.94 -24.04 -7.43
N ALA A 20 0.33 -24.42 -7.44
CA ALA A 20 0.81 -25.75 -7.05
C ALA A 20 1.04 -25.91 -5.53
N GLY A 21 0.84 -24.86 -4.73
CA GLY A 21 1.12 -24.89 -3.29
C GLY A 21 2.61 -24.95 -2.94
N LEU A 22 3.48 -24.51 -3.85
CA LEU A 22 4.95 -24.62 -3.73
C LEU A 22 5.60 -23.30 -3.25
N ILE A 23 4.85 -22.35 -2.72
CA ILE A 23 5.41 -21.13 -2.13
C ILE A 23 5.80 -21.37 -0.67
N PRO A 24 6.80 -20.62 -0.13
CA PRO A 24 7.15 -20.69 1.28
C PRO A 24 5.94 -20.39 2.16
N HIS A 25 5.79 -21.17 3.23
CA HIS A 25 4.65 -21.03 4.16
C HIS A 25 4.58 -19.62 4.78
N GLU A 26 5.72 -19.03 5.11
CA GLU A 26 5.80 -17.68 5.67
C GLU A 26 5.29 -16.63 4.67
N LEU A 27 5.62 -16.77 3.40
CA LEU A 27 5.12 -15.88 2.34
C LEU A 27 3.60 -16.04 2.14
N TRP A 28 3.11 -17.28 2.18
CA TRP A 28 1.67 -17.54 2.16
C TRP A 28 0.99 -16.88 3.36
N ALA A 29 1.52 -17.07 4.58
CA ALA A 29 0.93 -16.55 5.81
C ALA A 29 0.86 -15.02 5.84
N VAL A 30 1.92 -14.31 5.43
CA VAL A 30 1.90 -12.84 5.37
C VAL A 30 0.96 -12.33 4.26
N THR A 31 0.85 -13.05 3.14
CA THR A 31 -0.08 -12.71 2.06
C THR A 31 -1.53 -12.82 2.52
N GLU A 32 -1.88 -13.92 3.19
CA GLU A 32 -3.23 -14.12 3.74
C GLU A 32 -3.56 -13.11 4.86
N ARG A 33 -2.61 -12.80 5.72
CA ARG A 33 -2.79 -11.75 6.72
C ARG A 33 -3.04 -10.39 6.07
N ALA A 34 -2.23 -9.99 5.09
CA ALA A 34 -2.45 -8.75 4.37
C ALA A 34 -3.84 -8.70 3.71
N ARG A 35 -4.29 -9.82 3.13
CA ARG A 35 -5.60 -9.94 2.50
C ARG A 35 -6.75 -9.82 3.50
N LEU A 36 -6.63 -10.43 4.68
CA LEU A 36 -7.69 -10.49 5.70
C LEU A 36 -7.72 -9.25 6.59
N GLU A 37 -6.57 -8.76 7.00
CA GLU A 37 -6.41 -7.69 7.98
C GLU A 37 -6.03 -6.34 7.35
N GLY A 38 -5.72 -6.32 6.04
CA GLY A 38 -5.25 -5.13 5.33
C GLY A 38 -3.78 -4.80 5.58
N SER A 39 -3.06 -5.64 6.33
CA SER A 39 -1.66 -5.42 6.70
C SER A 39 -0.92 -6.75 6.89
N PRO A 40 0.27 -6.93 6.31
CA PRO A 40 1.08 -8.14 6.51
C PRO A 40 1.61 -8.27 7.96
N LEU A 41 1.73 -7.16 8.69
CA LEU A 41 2.18 -7.14 10.08
C LEU A 41 1.05 -7.03 11.11
N GLY A 42 -0.22 -7.06 10.67
CA GLY A 42 -1.37 -6.94 11.57
C GLY A 42 -1.61 -5.52 12.11
N ALA A 43 -1.07 -4.50 11.45
CA ALA A 43 -1.38 -3.11 11.76
C ALA A 43 -2.78 -2.77 11.20
N THR A 44 -3.81 -3.16 11.95
CA THR A 44 -5.21 -2.87 11.62
C THR A 44 -5.46 -1.36 11.56
N PRO A 45 -6.58 -0.90 10.96
CA PRO A 45 -6.93 0.53 10.95
C PRO A 45 -6.87 1.19 12.34
N ARG A 46 -7.30 0.47 13.38
CA ARG A 46 -7.22 0.95 14.77
C ARG A 46 -5.77 1.11 15.23
N VAL A 47 -4.95 0.09 15.03
CA VAL A 47 -3.52 0.13 15.42
C VAL A 47 -2.81 1.27 14.68
N PHE A 48 -3.12 1.46 13.40
CA PHE A 48 -2.55 2.56 12.62
C PHE A 48 -2.99 3.93 13.16
N LYS A 49 -4.28 4.10 13.47
CA LYS A 49 -4.81 5.31 14.07
C LYS A 49 -4.11 5.64 15.39
N ASP A 50 -4.10 4.69 16.33
CA ASP A 50 -3.47 4.86 17.64
C ASP A 50 -1.98 5.25 17.47
N ARG A 51 -1.32 4.68 16.46
CA ARG A 51 0.08 5.00 16.15
C ARG A 51 0.27 6.41 15.60
N LEU A 52 -0.59 6.86 14.67
CA LEU A 52 -0.54 8.22 14.13
C LEU A 52 -0.79 9.26 15.23
N GLU A 53 -1.78 9.04 16.10
CA GLU A 53 -2.10 9.92 17.22
C GLU A 53 -0.90 10.03 18.18
N TRP A 54 -0.31 8.89 18.55
CA TRP A 54 0.89 8.88 19.40
C TRP A 54 2.07 9.62 18.76
N LEU A 55 2.34 9.42 17.46
CA LEU A 55 3.42 10.11 16.75
C LEU A 55 3.16 11.62 16.63
N ALA A 56 1.90 12.02 16.41
CA ALA A 56 1.52 13.41 16.32
C ALA A 56 1.78 14.13 17.63
N ASP A 57 1.42 13.51 18.77
CA ASP A 57 1.63 14.07 20.11
C ASP A 57 3.12 14.10 20.49
N ASP A 58 3.85 13.00 20.30
CA ASP A 58 5.26 12.86 20.69
C ASP A 58 6.20 13.81 19.92
N HIS A 59 5.86 14.05 18.65
CA HIS A 59 6.69 14.88 17.75
C HIS A 59 6.12 16.28 17.48
N GLU A 60 5.02 16.65 18.13
CA GLU A 60 4.33 17.94 17.97
C GLU A 60 4.08 18.28 16.48
N VAL A 61 3.56 17.29 15.72
CA VAL A 61 3.32 17.41 14.28
C VAL A 61 1.90 16.97 13.92
N GLU A 62 1.20 17.74 13.09
CA GLU A 62 -0.10 17.32 12.57
C GLU A 62 0.07 16.18 11.57
N ILE A 63 -0.63 15.06 11.81
CA ILE A 63 -0.66 13.89 10.93
C ILE A 63 -2.12 13.58 10.59
N PRO A 64 -2.65 14.03 9.45
CA PRO A 64 -4.05 13.85 9.11
C PRO A 64 -4.36 12.40 8.75
N GLY A 65 -5.36 11.83 9.41
CA GLY A 65 -5.93 10.53 9.12
C GLY A 65 -7.40 10.63 8.70
N ASP A 66 -7.81 9.88 7.69
CA ASP A 66 -9.19 9.80 7.18
C ASP A 66 -9.86 11.13 6.81
N LYS A 67 -9.09 12.11 6.34
CA LYS A 67 -9.64 13.34 5.82
C LYS A 67 -10.51 13.04 4.58
N GLY A 68 -11.73 13.53 4.56
CA GLY A 68 -12.71 13.23 3.50
C GLY A 68 -12.50 13.98 2.19
N ASP A 69 -11.68 15.03 2.20
CA ASP A 69 -11.32 15.84 1.04
C ASP A 69 -9.82 16.14 1.11
N ALA A 70 -9.04 15.47 0.27
CA ALA A 70 -7.61 15.63 0.21
C ALA A 70 -7.11 15.50 -1.23
N ASP A 71 -6.23 16.41 -1.65
CA ASP A 71 -5.64 16.36 -3.00
C ASP A 71 -4.60 15.25 -3.13
N VAL A 72 -3.98 14.87 -2.02
CA VAL A 72 -2.92 13.85 -1.97
C VAL A 72 -3.22 12.79 -0.94
N LEU A 73 -3.27 11.54 -1.37
CA LEU A 73 -3.23 10.39 -0.49
C LEU A 73 -1.78 9.94 -0.31
N CYS A 74 -1.27 10.01 0.90
CA CYS A 74 -0.02 9.35 1.26
C CYS A 74 -0.33 7.91 1.70
N THR A 75 0.46 6.97 1.22
CA THR A 75 0.44 5.58 1.67
C THR A 75 1.73 5.28 2.43
N MET A 76 1.73 4.20 3.20
CA MET A 76 2.87 3.80 4.01
C MET A 76 2.85 2.29 4.18
N SER A 77 3.99 1.65 4.28
CA SER A 77 3.99 0.24 4.64
C SER A 77 3.81 0.05 6.15
N SER A 78 3.17 -1.04 6.55
CA SER A 78 3.09 -1.40 7.97
C SER A 78 4.48 -1.60 8.60
N ILE A 79 5.50 -1.91 7.80
CA ILE A 79 6.89 -2.01 8.25
C ILE A 79 7.41 -0.64 8.67
N GLU A 80 7.19 0.41 7.87
CA GLU A 80 7.57 1.77 8.23
C GLU A 80 6.84 2.24 9.49
N ILE A 81 5.52 2.04 9.54
CA ILE A 81 4.69 2.44 10.68
C ILE A 81 5.18 1.80 11.98
N MET A 82 5.51 0.52 11.95
CA MET A 82 5.83 -0.27 13.14
C MET A 82 7.31 -0.27 13.50
N LYS A 83 8.21 -0.13 12.51
CA LYS A 83 9.66 -0.26 12.70
C LYS A 83 10.44 1.02 12.45
N TYR A 84 9.95 1.90 11.59
CA TYR A 84 10.63 3.11 11.17
C TYR A 84 9.69 4.33 11.24
N PRO A 85 9.14 4.64 12.43
CA PRO A 85 8.10 5.68 12.59
C PRO A 85 8.59 7.08 12.18
N ASP A 86 9.90 7.31 12.16
CA ASP A 86 10.48 8.57 11.68
C ASP A 86 10.10 8.86 10.22
N SER A 87 9.86 7.83 9.39
CA SER A 87 9.37 7.99 8.01
C SER A 87 7.98 8.65 7.98
N VAL A 88 7.10 8.29 8.90
CA VAL A 88 5.76 8.86 9.03
C VAL A 88 5.85 10.33 9.43
N VAL A 89 6.66 10.62 10.45
CA VAL A 89 6.88 11.99 10.96
C VAL A 89 7.53 12.87 9.89
N ALA A 90 8.56 12.36 9.20
CA ALA A 90 9.22 13.09 8.12
C ALA A 90 8.25 13.40 6.97
N THR A 91 7.43 12.43 6.55
CA THR A 91 6.39 12.65 5.55
C THR A 91 5.42 13.75 5.99
N ALA A 92 4.92 13.69 7.21
CA ALA A 92 4.00 14.70 7.74
C ALA A 92 4.64 16.09 7.76
N ARG A 93 5.87 16.23 8.25
CA ARG A 93 6.60 17.51 8.26
C ARG A 93 6.80 18.08 6.87
N ILE A 94 7.16 17.26 5.90
CA ILE A 94 7.35 17.68 4.49
C ILE A 94 6.02 18.17 3.91
N MET A 95 4.95 17.37 4.03
CA MET A 95 3.65 17.69 3.45
C MET A 95 3.04 18.94 4.09
N ASN A 96 3.16 19.10 5.41
CA ASN A 96 2.70 20.29 6.13
C ASN A 96 3.52 21.53 5.76
N HIS A 97 4.86 21.41 5.64
CA HIS A 97 5.73 22.50 5.22
C HIS A 97 5.39 23.01 3.82
N LEU A 98 5.01 22.10 2.92
CA LEU A 98 4.59 22.45 1.55
C LEU A 98 3.16 22.99 1.49
N GLY A 99 2.40 22.99 2.58
CA GLY A 99 1.01 23.43 2.61
C GLY A 99 0.09 22.55 1.74
N VAL A 100 0.42 21.29 1.56
CA VAL A 100 -0.36 20.35 0.74
C VAL A 100 -1.59 19.89 1.50
N ASN A 101 -2.73 19.81 0.81
CA ASN A 101 -3.93 19.19 1.35
C ASN A 101 -3.83 17.65 1.19
N TRP A 102 -3.37 16.98 2.24
CA TRP A 102 -3.03 15.56 2.22
C TRP A 102 -3.66 14.78 3.38
N THR A 103 -3.66 13.45 3.26
CA THR A 103 -4.10 12.55 4.33
C THR A 103 -3.47 11.16 4.21
N PHE A 104 -3.42 10.41 5.31
CA PHE A 104 -3.44 8.96 5.30
C PHE A 104 -4.89 8.45 5.30
N ARG A 105 -5.16 7.28 4.71
CA ARG A 105 -6.41 6.55 4.94
C ARG A 105 -6.12 5.40 5.90
N LEU A 106 -6.86 5.32 6.99
CA LEU A 106 -6.64 4.29 8.02
C LEU A 106 -6.98 2.89 7.50
N ASP A 107 -7.95 2.80 6.60
CA ASP A 107 -8.19 1.61 5.80
C ASP A 107 -7.73 1.84 4.36
N GLY A 108 -6.86 0.97 3.85
CA GLY A 108 -6.26 1.14 2.53
C GLY A 108 -4.95 1.95 2.52
N TYR A 109 -4.28 2.08 3.66
CA TYR A 109 -2.98 2.77 3.77
C TYR A 109 -1.81 1.93 3.26
N GLU A 110 -1.94 0.59 3.30
CA GLU A 110 -0.84 -0.36 3.15
C GLU A 110 -0.22 -0.32 1.74
N ALA A 111 1.01 0.19 1.68
CA ALA A 111 1.78 0.36 0.45
C ALA A 111 2.63 -0.87 0.09
N THR A 112 2.23 -2.07 0.53
CA THR A 112 2.86 -3.31 0.09
C THR A 112 1.88 -4.16 -0.71
N ASN A 113 2.38 -5.01 -1.59
CA ASN A 113 1.52 -5.94 -2.32
C ASN A 113 2.11 -7.36 -2.28
N PHE A 114 1.87 -8.05 -1.18
CA PHE A 114 2.31 -9.43 -1.00
C PHE A 114 1.61 -10.41 -1.95
N GLY A 115 0.43 -10.07 -2.46
CA GLY A 115 -0.25 -10.86 -3.49
C GLY A 115 0.58 -10.94 -4.78
N LEU A 116 1.13 -9.81 -5.24
CA LEU A 116 2.03 -9.77 -6.40
C LEU A 116 3.32 -10.57 -6.12
N LEU A 117 3.91 -10.39 -4.93
CA LEU A 117 5.13 -11.09 -4.55
C LEU A 117 4.92 -12.61 -4.51
N ALA A 118 3.82 -13.07 -3.95
CA ALA A 118 3.49 -14.49 -3.81
C ALA A 118 2.98 -15.15 -5.10
N GLY A 119 2.58 -14.36 -6.11
CA GLY A 119 1.91 -14.87 -7.30
C GLY A 119 0.41 -15.17 -7.08
N ASN A 120 -0.19 -14.64 -6.00
CA ASN A 120 -1.62 -14.74 -5.73
C ASN A 120 -2.37 -13.57 -6.38
N THR A 121 -2.89 -13.79 -7.58
CA THR A 121 -3.59 -12.77 -8.37
C THR A 121 -4.85 -12.22 -7.66
N ALA A 122 -5.56 -13.05 -6.91
CA ALA A 122 -6.76 -12.62 -6.18
C ALA A 122 -6.39 -11.67 -5.04
N ALA A 123 -5.39 -12.03 -4.23
CA ALA A 123 -4.87 -11.17 -3.17
C ALA A 123 -4.26 -9.89 -3.74
N GLN A 124 -3.48 -9.98 -4.84
CA GLN A 124 -2.92 -8.83 -5.53
C GLN A 124 -4.00 -7.83 -5.93
N LYS A 125 -5.06 -8.32 -6.59
CA LYS A 125 -6.20 -7.49 -7.02
C LYS A 125 -6.90 -6.85 -5.83
N GLN A 126 -7.21 -7.62 -4.80
CA GLN A 126 -7.90 -7.13 -3.60
C GLN A 126 -7.12 -6.01 -2.91
N LEU A 127 -5.80 -6.19 -2.69
CA LEU A 127 -4.94 -5.18 -2.07
C LEU A 127 -4.82 -3.91 -2.94
N THR A 128 -4.70 -4.09 -4.26
CA THR A 128 -4.64 -2.94 -5.19
C THR A 128 -5.95 -2.16 -5.21
N LEU A 129 -7.10 -2.83 -5.29
CA LEU A 129 -8.41 -2.18 -5.28
C LEU A 129 -8.67 -1.43 -3.99
N LYS A 130 -8.29 -1.99 -2.84
CA LYS A 130 -8.43 -1.32 -1.55
C LYS A 130 -7.71 0.02 -1.50
N LEU A 131 -6.50 0.09 -2.07
CA LEU A 131 -5.73 1.34 -2.16
C LEU A 131 -6.37 2.33 -3.14
N ILE A 132 -6.87 1.86 -4.28
CA ILE A 132 -7.60 2.70 -5.25
C ILE A 132 -8.87 3.27 -4.62
N GLU A 133 -9.66 2.44 -3.94
CA GLU A 133 -10.88 2.86 -3.23
C GLU A 133 -10.57 3.89 -2.13
N ALA A 134 -9.46 3.72 -1.42
CA ALA A 134 -8.98 4.69 -0.44
C ALA A 134 -8.72 6.06 -1.09
N ALA A 135 -8.04 6.10 -2.25
CA ALA A 135 -7.77 7.33 -2.98
C ALA A 135 -9.05 7.98 -3.51
N VAL A 136 -9.94 7.19 -4.11
CA VAL A 136 -11.23 7.67 -4.62
C VAL A 136 -12.09 8.24 -3.50
N SER A 137 -12.13 7.57 -2.34
CA SER A 137 -12.98 7.97 -1.21
C SER A 137 -12.62 9.32 -0.58
N CYS A 138 -11.38 9.78 -0.73
CA CYS A 138 -10.95 11.10 -0.27
C CYS A 138 -10.78 12.13 -1.40
N GLY A 139 -11.11 11.77 -2.65
CA GLY A 139 -11.00 12.67 -3.79
C GLY A 139 -9.57 12.97 -4.21
N ALA A 140 -8.61 12.12 -3.84
CA ALA A 140 -7.20 12.34 -4.13
C ALA A 140 -6.93 12.37 -5.64
N LYS A 141 -6.16 13.36 -6.07
CA LYS A 141 -5.66 13.53 -7.44
C LYS A 141 -4.25 12.96 -7.62
N THR A 142 -3.60 12.67 -6.51
CA THR A 142 -2.24 12.13 -6.46
C THR A 142 -2.15 11.09 -5.33
N VAL A 143 -1.52 9.97 -5.63
CA VAL A 143 -1.19 8.94 -4.63
C VAL A 143 0.33 8.84 -4.51
N ILE A 144 0.84 8.99 -3.30
CA ILE A 144 2.26 8.82 -2.99
C ILE A 144 2.49 7.41 -2.47
N LEU A 145 3.33 6.67 -3.17
CA LEU A 145 3.82 5.34 -2.79
C LEU A 145 5.31 5.47 -2.43
N PRO A 146 5.68 5.56 -1.15
CA PRO A 146 7.02 5.98 -0.77
C PRO A 146 8.10 4.91 -1.03
N GLU A 147 7.78 3.61 -0.95
CA GLU A 147 8.89 2.65 -0.95
C GLU A 147 8.68 1.33 -1.73
N CYS A 148 7.52 0.70 -1.70
CA CYS A 148 7.38 -0.69 -2.18
C CYS A 148 7.24 -0.80 -3.71
N GLY A 149 8.25 -1.37 -4.37
CA GLY A 149 8.23 -1.63 -5.80
C GLY A 149 7.12 -2.58 -6.27
N HIS A 150 6.66 -3.52 -5.43
CA HIS A 150 5.52 -4.38 -5.74
C HIS A 150 4.20 -3.60 -5.72
N ALA A 151 4.01 -2.72 -4.73
CA ALA A 151 2.83 -1.85 -4.69
C ALA A 151 2.83 -0.87 -5.86
N TYR A 152 3.98 -0.27 -6.17
CA TYR A 152 4.11 0.61 -7.33
C TYR A 152 3.75 -0.11 -8.64
N THR A 153 4.29 -1.32 -8.85
CA THR A 153 3.98 -2.13 -10.04
C THR A 153 2.49 -2.48 -10.10
N ALA A 154 1.92 -2.94 -8.97
CA ALA A 154 0.52 -3.33 -8.90
C ALA A 154 -0.42 -2.13 -9.14
N LEU A 155 -0.12 -0.95 -8.60
CA LEU A 155 -0.96 0.23 -8.77
C LEU A 155 -0.71 0.92 -10.12
N ARG A 156 0.54 1.28 -10.41
CA ARG A 156 0.88 2.13 -11.57
C ARG A 156 0.69 1.42 -12.91
N TRP A 157 1.08 0.15 -13.00
CA TRP A 157 1.07 -0.59 -14.25
C TRP A 157 -0.11 -1.53 -14.43
N MET A 158 -0.69 -2.00 -13.33
CA MET A 158 -1.75 -3.00 -13.37
C MET A 158 -3.07 -2.48 -12.79
N GLY A 159 -3.05 -1.37 -12.05
CA GLY A 159 -4.20 -0.85 -11.32
C GLY A 159 -5.41 -0.57 -12.19
N ALA A 160 -5.23 0.12 -13.31
CA ALA A 160 -6.32 0.45 -14.22
C ALA A 160 -7.02 -0.81 -14.78
N ASN A 161 -6.25 -1.87 -15.12
CA ASN A 161 -6.81 -3.13 -15.59
C ASN A 161 -7.58 -3.87 -14.47
N MET A 162 -7.13 -3.76 -13.22
CA MET A 162 -7.81 -4.38 -12.08
C MET A 162 -9.05 -3.61 -11.67
N TYR A 163 -9.03 -2.29 -11.78
CA TYR A 163 -10.13 -1.38 -11.49
C TYR A 163 -11.20 -1.41 -12.58
N GLY A 164 -10.80 -1.60 -13.84
CA GLY A 164 -11.68 -1.70 -15.00
C GLY A 164 -11.81 -0.41 -15.81
N GLU A 165 -11.15 0.66 -15.36
CA GLU A 165 -11.13 1.97 -16.04
C GLU A 165 -9.83 2.72 -15.70
N PRO A 166 -9.49 3.83 -16.39
CA PRO A 166 -8.36 4.67 -16.03
C PRO A 166 -8.45 5.15 -14.58
N LEU A 167 -7.32 5.15 -13.88
CA LEU A 167 -7.29 5.63 -12.49
C LEU A 167 -7.54 7.14 -12.46
N PRO A 168 -8.37 7.65 -11.52
CA PRO A 168 -8.75 9.06 -11.45
C PRO A 168 -7.68 9.98 -10.83
N PHE A 169 -6.46 9.46 -10.58
CA PHE A 169 -5.31 10.15 -9.96
C PHE A 169 -4.00 9.84 -10.67
#